data_cf44fef15a3da65373bcf868d2ab2962
#
_entry.id   cf44fef15a3da65373bcf868d2ab2962
#
_cell.length_a   1.000
_cell.length_b   1.000
_cell.length_c   1.000
_cell.angle_alpha   90.00
_cell.angle_beta   90.00
_cell.angle_gamma   90.00
#
_symmetry.space_group_name_H-M   'P 1'
#
loop_
_entity.id
_entity.type
_entity.pdbx_description
1 polymer ?
#
loop_
_entity_poly.entity_id
_entity_poly.type
_entity_poly.pdbx_seq_one_letter_code
_entity_poly.pdbx_strand_id
1 'polypeptide(L)'
;MANGMASLFVGASGLKSAQTALNTTAHNLSNINTEGYTRQQIAFRDTHYLRIGGSYASPSASVYGLGVGISEIRRIRDEFIDKAYRTENGRLGYYSNQYKAIEEVEDQFGELQGVTFQDALNNLYTAINELSKEPASTVKRSSLIQNASALVTRSDAIYSGLKDYQETLNIDVANAINKINAYGEKIFSLNKQIAKIEGTGVENANDLRDQRDKALDELSEYIDISYYEVQGGEIYVNAGGVPFVTMSSYTQMSSRTNDDSTLLIPTWPAFERDVYPETELYSALTDKDKGGLKGILLARGSIEVDYTDIPVKPDKADYDLTTADGKAAYDKDYAKYQEKQEYYNKYIEPSVILSALAGVDKLMNGIVTKINDVLCPEKDMKLTTALTDENGNEIMPNSYSYTVSDAVLYTASLYGFVPFGRSVSARSI
;
A
#
# COMPACT_ATOMS: atom_id res chain seq x y z
N MET A 1 -39.51 28.25 -59.85
CA MET A 1 -39.54 28.60 -58.37
C MET A 1 -38.97 27.46 -57.48
N ALA A 2 -39.13 26.19 -57.82
CA ALA A 2 -38.63 25.06 -57.03
C ALA A 2 -37.09 25.04 -56.86
N ASN A 3 -36.33 25.39 -57.94
CA ASN A 3 -34.83 25.39 -57.82
C ASN A 3 -34.25 26.51 -56.97
N GLY A 4 -34.91 27.65 -56.81
CA GLY A 4 -34.45 28.76 -55.97
C GLY A 4 -34.62 28.46 -54.51
N MET A 5 -35.69 27.78 -54.13
CA MET A 5 -35.90 27.30 -52.73
C MET A 5 -34.90 26.24 -52.32
N ALA A 6 -34.57 25.28 -53.21
CA ALA A 6 -33.59 24.22 -52.94
C ALA A 6 -32.19 24.79 -52.68
N SER A 7 -31.72 25.75 -53.47
CA SER A 7 -30.42 26.40 -53.27
C SER A 7 -30.37 27.25 -51.96
N LEU A 8 -31.48 27.85 -51.59
CA LEU A 8 -31.60 28.56 -50.32
C LEU A 8 -31.51 27.61 -49.12
N PHE A 9 -32.13 26.43 -49.19
CA PHE A 9 -32.04 25.40 -48.17
C PHE A 9 -30.61 24.87 -48.05
N VAL A 10 -29.92 24.64 -49.18
CA VAL A 10 -28.50 24.21 -49.17
C VAL A 10 -27.63 25.26 -48.46
N GLY A 11 -27.80 26.55 -48.81
CA GLY A 11 -27.07 27.64 -48.18
C GLY A 11 -27.37 27.77 -46.68
N ALA A 12 -28.64 27.68 -46.29
CA ALA A 12 -29.07 27.75 -44.89
C ALA A 12 -28.51 26.54 -44.05
N SER A 13 -28.53 25.33 -44.63
CA SER A 13 -27.97 24.14 -43.97
C SER A 13 -26.45 24.26 -43.76
N GLY A 14 -25.73 24.77 -44.76
CA GLY A 14 -24.30 25.03 -44.67
C GLY A 14 -23.96 26.06 -43.60
N LEU A 15 -24.69 27.19 -43.56
CA LEU A 15 -24.52 28.22 -42.56
C LEU A 15 -24.77 27.70 -41.12
N LYS A 16 -25.86 26.96 -40.92
CA LYS A 16 -26.18 26.36 -39.61
C LYS A 16 -25.11 25.37 -39.18
N SER A 17 -24.62 24.53 -40.07
CA SER A 17 -23.57 23.56 -39.77
C SER A 17 -22.24 24.25 -39.45
N ALA A 18 -21.88 25.32 -40.19
CA ALA A 18 -20.70 26.14 -39.91
C ALA A 18 -20.81 26.86 -38.54
N GLN A 19 -21.97 27.40 -38.20
CA GLN A 19 -22.21 28.03 -36.90
C GLN A 19 -22.04 27.03 -35.74
N THR A 20 -22.57 25.80 -35.90
CA THR A 20 -22.39 24.75 -34.87
C THR A 20 -20.90 24.36 -34.77
N ALA A 21 -20.16 24.30 -35.87
CA ALA A 21 -18.72 24.05 -35.86
C ALA A 21 -17.95 25.14 -35.12
N LEU A 22 -18.29 26.41 -35.31
CA LEU A 22 -17.71 27.52 -34.58
C LEU A 22 -18.03 27.45 -33.08
N ASN A 23 -19.26 27.10 -32.71
CA ASN A 23 -19.67 26.93 -31.34
C ASN A 23 -18.88 25.81 -30.67
N THR A 24 -18.70 24.66 -31.32
CA THR A 24 -17.88 23.54 -30.81
C THR A 24 -16.40 23.94 -30.68
N THR A 25 -15.87 24.72 -31.62
CA THR A 25 -14.50 25.25 -31.54
C THR A 25 -14.34 26.21 -30.37
N ALA A 26 -15.29 27.11 -30.16
CA ALA A 26 -15.32 28.04 -29.03
C ALA A 26 -15.42 27.26 -27.69
N HIS A 27 -16.25 26.22 -27.64
CA HIS A 27 -16.34 25.33 -26.48
C HIS A 27 -15.01 24.63 -26.17
N ASN A 28 -14.35 24.07 -27.18
CA ASN A 28 -13.02 23.48 -27.04
C ASN A 28 -11.98 24.50 -26.50
N LEU A 29 -12.01 25.72 -27.03
CA LEU A 29 -11.09 26.77 -26.62
C LEU A 29 -11.34 27.23 -25.18
N SER A 30 -12.60 27.36 -24.79
CA SER A 30 -12.98 27.74 -23.42
C SER A 30 -12.58 26.69 -22.38
N ASN A 31 -12.52 25.43 -22.77
CA ASN A 31 -12.20 24.30 -21.89
C ASN A 31 -10.78 23.76 -22.05
N ILE A 32 -9.88 24.49 -22.75
CA ILE A 32 -8.52 24.02 -23.03
C ILE A 32 -7.70 23.71 -21.76
N ASN A 33 -7.97 24.43 -20.66
CA ASN A 33 -7.35 24.24 -19.36
C ASN A 33 -8.23 23.48 -18.36
N THR A 34 -9.38 22.96 -18.80
CA THR A 34 -10.26 22.18 -17.92
C THR A 34 -9.72 20.76 -17.83
N GLU A 35 -9.34 20.32 -16.65
CA GLU A 35 -8.81 19.00 -16.41
C GLU A 35 -9.87 17.91 -16.73
N GLY A 36 -9.46 16.89 -17.48
CA GLY A 36 -10.35 15.82 -17.93
C GLY A 36 -11.19 16.16 -19.16
N TYR A 37 -11.13 17.40 -19.68
CA TYR A 37 -11.86 17.77 -20.90
C TYR A 37 -11.23 17.14 -22.13
N THR A 38 -12.09 16.54 -22.99
CA THR A 38 -11.68 15.94 -24.25
C THR A 38 -12.16 16.78 -25.42
N ARG A 39 -11.26 17.10 -26.35
CA ARG A 39 -11.59 17.86 -27.55
C ARG A 39 -12.73 17.20 -28.34
N GLN A 40 -13.76 18.00 -28.66
CA GLN A 40 -14.91 17.57 -29.44
C GLN A 40 -14.73 17.92 -30.93
N GLN A 41 -15.19 17.05 -31.80
CA GLN A 41 -15.17 17.20 -33.25
C GLN A 41 -16.56 16.95 -33.83
N ILE A 42 -16.96 17.79 -34.74
CA ILE A 42 -18.21 17.58 -35.48
C ILE A 42 -17.94 16.66 -36.69
N ALA A 43 -18.77 15.64 -36.82
CA ALA A 43 -18.87 14.83 -38.03
C ALA A 43 -20.03 15.34 -38.88
N PHE A 44 -19.72 15.81 -40.06
CA PHE A 44 -20.73 16.23 -41.03
C PHE A 44 -21.24 15.04 -41.83
N ARG A 45 -22.49 15.13 -42.28
CA ARG A 45 -23.08 14.17 -43.21
C ARG A 45 -23.86 14.90 -44.30
N ASP A 46 -23.99 14.27 -45.44
CA ASP A 46 -24.91 14.73 -46.50
C ASP A 46 -26.35 14.60 -46.01
N THR A 47 -27.17 15.61 -46.32
CA THR A 47 -28.62 15.51 -46.14
C THR A 47 -29.26 14.77 -47.32
N HIS A 48 -30.59 14.55 -47.26
CA HIS A 48 -31.32 13.82 -48.29
C HIS A 48 -31.08 14.35 -49.69
N TYR A 49 -31.10 13.48 -50.64
CA TYR A 49 -31.05 13.81 -52.06
C TYR A 49 -32.47 13.93 -52.64
N LEU A 50 -32.71 15.02 -53.37
CA LEU A 50 -33.93 15.19 -54.13
C LEU A 50 -33.73 14.68 -55.56
N ARG A 51 -34.51 13.73 -55.97
CA ARG A 51 -34.58 13.29 -57.39
C ARG A 51 -35.60 14.13 -58.14
N ILE A 52 -35.15 14.74 -59.22
CA ILE A 52 -36.01 15.48 -60.13
C ILE A 52 -36.06 14.75 -61.45
N GLY A 53 -37.25 14.20 -61.76
CA GLY A 53 -37.54 13.55 -63.02
C GLY A 53 -37.24 12.06 -63.08
N GLY A 54 -38.17 11.29 -63.64
CA GLY A 54 -38.03 9.91 -64.13
C GLY A 54 -38.22 8.83 -63.05
N SER A 55 -38.58 7.67 -63.52
CA SER A 55 -38.62 6.40 -62.79
C SER A 55 -37.22 6.01 -62.35
N TYR A 56 -37.09 5.16 -61.32
CA TYR A 56 -35.84 4.64 -60.79
C TYR A 56 -34.87 4.02 -61.80
N ALA A 57 -35.34 3.76 -63.02
CA ALA A 57 -34.60 3.14 -64.13
C ALA A 57 -34.19 4.13 -65.24
N SER A 58 -34.41 5.45 -65.05
CA SER A 58 -34.08 6.42 -66.12
C SER A 58 -32.68 6.96 -66.00
N PRO A 59 -31.82 6.86 -67.02
CA PRO A 59 -30.44 7.43 -66.96
C PRO A 59 -30.41 8.97 -66.93
N SER A 60 -31.57 9.64 -67.11
CA SER A 60 -31.68 11.11 -67.07
C SER A 60 -32.18 11.67 -65.73
N ALA A 61 -32.25 10.88 -64.68
CA ALA A 61 -32.62 11.36 -63.33
C ALA A 61 -31.50 12.22 -62.74
N SER A 62 -31.72 13.52 -62.55
CA SER A 62 -30.83 14.43 -61.85
C SER A 62 -31.06 14.31 -60.36
N VAL A 63 -29.98 14.09 -59.62
CA VAL A 63 -30.00 13.99 -58.19
C VAL A 63 -29.37 15.28 -57.60
N TYR A 64 -30.13 16.01 -56.81
CA TYR A 64 -29.65 17.21 -56.13
C TYR A 64 -29.51 16.95 -54.62
N GLY A 65 -28.32 17.18 -54.07
CA GLY A 65 -28.09 17.16 -52.61
C GLY A 65 -28.78 18.35 -51.96
N LEU A 66 -29.47 18.13 -50.85
CA LEU A 66 -30.18 19.18 -50.09
C LEU A 66 -29.32 19.87 -49.04
N GLY A 67 -28.00 19.71 -49.11
CA GLY A 67 -27.03 20.38 -48.24
C GLY A 67 -26.32 19.46 -47.27
N VAL A 68 -25.79 20.03 -46.19
CA VAL A 68 -25.02 19.36 -45.18
C VAL A 68 -25.76 19.35 -43.83
N GLY A 69 -25.69 18.25 -43.13
CA GLY A 69 -26.19 18.11 -41.75
C GLY A 69 -25.06 17.69 -40.82
N ILE A 70 -25.33 17.72 -39.54
CA ILE A 70 -24.43 17.19 -38.50
C ILE A 70 -24.84 15.73 -38.29
N SER A 71 -23.85 14.82 -38.32
CA SER A 71 -24.06 13.43 -37.99
C SER A 71 -24.01 13.26 -36.46
N GLU A 72 -22.93 13.72 -35.88
CA GLU A 72 -22.69 13.67 -34.43
C GLU A 72 -21.63 14.68 -34.05
N ILE A 73 -21.56 14.98 -32.73
CA ILE A 73 -20.44 15.66 -32.08
C ILE A 73 -19.75 14.61 -31.23
N ARG A 74 -18.57 14.18 -31.67
CA ARG A 74 -17.82 13.11 -31.03
C ARG A 74 -16.58 13.64 -30.28
N ARG A 75 -16.18 12.95 -29.24
CA ARG A 75 -14.90 13.16 -28.55
C ARG A 75 -13.77 12.52 -29.34
N ILE A 76 -12.60 13.17 -29.34
CA ILE A 76 -11.37 12.62 -29.92
C ILE A 76 -10.57 12.02 -28.78
N ARG A 77 -10.79 10.73 -28.52
CA ARG A 77 -10.15 9.96 -27.46
C ARG A 77 -9.74 8.60 -28.00
N ASP A 78 -8.66 8.04 -27.49
CA ASP A 78 -8.11 6.74 -27.84
C ASP A 78 -8.21 5.81 -26.63
N GLU A 79 -9.11 4.82 -26.73
CA GLU A 79 -9.34 3.85 -25.63
C GLU A 79 -8.12 3.00 -25.29
N PHE A 80 -7.23 2.76 -26.25
CA PHE A 80 -6.03 1.99 -26.00
C PHE A 80 -5.07 2.79 -25.11
N ILE A 81 -4.91 4.08 -25.41
CA ILE A 81 -4.08 4.99 -24.60
C ILE A 81 -4.69 5.15 -23.21
N ASP A 82 -6.02 5.26 -23.10
CA ASP A 82 -6.71 5.37 -21.82
C ASP A 82 -6.47 4.14 -20.93
N LYS A 83 -6.56 2.93 -21.52
CA LYS A 83 -6.27 1.68 -20.79
C LYS A 83 -4.82 1.60 -20.34
N ALA A 84 -3.88 1.98 -21.21
CA ALA A 84 -2.48 2.04 -20.88
C ALA A 84 -2.20 3.06 -19.75
N TYR A 85 -2.76 4.27 -19.87
CA TYR A 85 -2.65 5.31 -18.84
C TYR A 85 -3.16 4.81 -17.48
N ARG A 86 -4.37 4.24 -17.41
CA ARG A 86 -4.96 3.74 -16.17
C ARG A 86 -4.14 2.62 -15.54
N THR A 87 -3.53 1.77 -16.37
CA THR A 87 -2.60 0.73 -15.89
C THR A 87 -1.37 1.34 -15.24
N GLU A 88 -0.73 2.29 -15.91
CA GLU A 88 0.48 2.96 -15.38
C GLU A 88 0.16 3.88 -14.19
N ASN A 89 -1.00 4.52 -14.19
CA ASN A 89 -1.48 5.31 -13.05
C ASN A 89 -1.70 4.43 -11.80
N GLY A 90 -2.21 3.21 -11.99
CA GLY A 90 -2.31 2.22 -10.90
C GLY A 90 -0.94 1.81 -10.35
N ARG A 91 0.07 1.65 -11.23
CA ARG A 91 1.46 1.40 -10.81
C ARG A 91 2.05 2.60 -10.08
N LEU A 92 1.82 3.80 -10.59
CA LEU A 92 2.24 5.03 -9.92
C LEU A 92 1.68 5.11 -8.49
N GLY A 93 0.38 4.84 -8.30
CA GLY A 93 -0.25 4.80 -6.98
C GLY A 93 0.40 3.77 -6.05
N TYR A 94 0.69 2.58 -6.57
CA TYR A 94 1.35 1.51 -5.82
C TYR A 94 2.76 1.93 -5.35
N TYR A 95 3.64 2.31 -6.28
CA TYR A 95 5.03 2.64 -5.96
C TYR A 95 5.17 3.95 -5.18
N SER A 96 4.29 4.94 -5.41
CA SER A 96 4.29 6.19 -4.65
C SER A 96 4.07 5.95 -3.15
N ASN A 97 3.16 5.05 -2.79
CA ASN A 97 2.92 4.71 -1.39
C ASN A 97 4.07 3.91 -0.77
N GLN A 98 4.72 3.02 -1.54
CA GLN A 98 5.92 2.32 -1.10
C GLN A 98 7.08 3.31 -0.86
N TYR A 99 7.30 4.25 -1.79
CA TYR A 99 8.33 5.26 -1.68
C TYR A 99 8.13 6.16 -0.45
N LYS A 100 6.90 6.62 -0.22
CA LYS A 100 6.57 7.42 0.98
C LYS A 100 6.86 6.66 2.28
N ALA A 101 6.59 5.36 2.30
CA ALA A 101 6.88 4.56 3.48
C ALA A 101 8.40 4.41 3.73
N ILE A 102 9.20 4.28 2.66
CA ILE A 102 10.67 4.26 2.77
C ILE A 102 11.18 5.61 3.29
N GLU A 103 10.69 6.72 2.72
CA GLU A 103 11.06 8.07 3.12
C GLU A 103 10.76 8.32 4.62
N GLU A 104 9.59 7.91 5.09
CA GLU A 104 9.23 8.02 6.50
C GLU A 104 10.13 7.17 7.41
N VAL A 105 10.47 5.94 6.99
CA VAL A 105 11.42 5.10 7.73
C VAL A 105 12.79 5.78 7.82
N GLU A 106 13.30 6.37 6.73
CA GLU A 106 14.55 7.13 6.73
C GLU A 106 14.48 8.32 7.69
N ASP A 107 13.37 9.05 7.71
CA ASP A 107 13.16 10.20 8.60
C ASP A 107 13.13 9.77 10.08
N GLN A 108 12.51 8.62 10.41
CA GLN A 108 12.47 8.10 11.79
C GLN A 108 13.87 7.72 12.30
N PHE A 109 14.76 7.20 11.44
CA PHE A 109 16.16 6.97 11.83
C PHE A 109 16.93 8.27 12.05
N GLY A 110 16.44 9.41 11.52
CA GLY A 110 16.97 10.75 11.79
C GLY A 110 18.32 11.02 11.19
N GLU A 111 18.63 10.42 10.06
CA GLU A 111 19.93 10.58 9.38
C GLU A 111 20.21 12.01 8.90
N LEU A 112 19.15 12.82 8.75
CA LEU A 112 19.24 14.18 8.20
C LEU A 112 19.33 15.28 9.26
N GLN A 113 18.92 15.05 10.52
CA GLN A 113 18.90 16.11 11.55
C GLN A 113 19.09 15.57 12.99
N GLY A 114 20.15 15.99 13.66
CA GLY A 114 20.35 15.78 15.11
C GLY A 114 21.27 14.63 15.45
N VAL A 115 21.09 14.03 16.65
CA VAL A 115 21.82 12.84 17.07
C VAL A 115 21.21 11.63 16.38
N THR A 116 21.87 11.14 15.35
CA THR A 116 21.42 10.00 14.56
C THR A 116 21.46 8.72 15.40
N PHE A 117 20.72 7.69 14.94
CA PHE A 117 20.85 6.36 15.54
C PHE A 117 22.29 5.85 15.47
N GLN A 118 22.96 6.12 14.36
CA GLN A 118 24.36 5.77 14.16
C GLN A 118 25.29 6.47 15.16
N ASP A 119 25.04 7.75 15.48
CA ASP A 119 25.84 8.46 16.49
C ASP A 119 25.66 7.84 17.88
N ALA A 120 24.43 7.48 18.26
CA ALA A 120 24.18 6.81 19.54
C ALA A 120 24.91 5.47 19.62
N LEU A 121 24.93 4.69 18.53
CA LEU A 121 25.65 3.42 18.44
C LEU A 121 27.16 3.62 18.51
N ASN A 122 27.72 4.62 17.81
CA ASN A 122 29.15 4.96 17.84
C ASN A 122 29.59 5.45 19.23
N ASN A 123 28.75 6.23 19.90
CA ASN A 123 29.01 6.70 21.26
C ASN A 123 29.06 5.53 22.25
N LEU A 124 28.12 4.57 22.13
CA LEU A 124 28.15 3.35 22.94
C LEU A 124 29.42 2.54 22.68
N TYR A 125 29.78 2.33 21.41
CA TYR A 125 31.01 1.62 21.02
C TYR A 125 32.26 2.30 21.63
N THR A 126 32.33 3.63 21.51
CA THR A 126 33.43 4.42 22.12
C THR A 126 33.49 4.26 23.64
N ALA A 127 32.33 4.30 24.31
CA ALA A 127 32.26 4.11 25.76
C ALA A 127 32.73 2.70 26.21
N ILE A 128 32.39 1.66 25.43
CA ILE A 128 32.87 0.29 25.65
C ILE A 128 34.41 0.23 25.52
N ASN A 129 34.96 0.81 24.44
CA ASN A 129 36.43 0.86 24.23
C ASN A 129 37.15 1.62 25.33
N GLU A 130 36.62 2.74 25.81
CA GLU A 130 37.20 3.48 26.90
C GLU A 130 37.12 2.71 28.24
N LEU A 131 36.03 2.01 28.51
CA LEU A 131 35.90 1.15 29.67
C LEU A 131 36.88 -0.02 29.64
N SER A 132 37.13 -0.61 28.47
CA SER A 132 38.07 -1.74 28.31
C SER A 132 39.50 -1.37 28.69
N LYS A 133 39.91 -0.10 28.50
CA LYS A 133 41.23 0.40 28.88
C LYS A 133 41.39 0.59 30.41
N GLU A 134 40.31 0.98 31.12
CA GLU A 134 40.29 1.21 32.56
C GLU A 134 39.01 0.65 33.19
N PRO A 135 38.90 -0.66 33.39
CA PRO A 135 37.67 -1.30 33.87
C PRO A 135 37.28 -0.90 35.32
N ALA A 136 38.23 -0.43 36.12
CA ALA A 136 38.01 0.00 37.49
C ALA A 136 37.48 1.45 37.61
N SER A 137 37.49 2.24 36.53
CA SER A 137 37.09 3.64 36.55
C SER A 137 35.56 3.78 36.67
N THR A 138 35.09 4.38 37.78
CA THR A 138 33.68 4.66 38.00
C THR A 138 33.11 5.65 36.98
N VAL A 139 33.94 6.62 36.54
CA VAL A 139 33.55 7.61 35.53
C VAL A 139 33.25 6.93 34.16
N LYS A 140 34.12 6.00 33.74
CA LYS A 140 33.93 5.28 32.46
C LYS A 140 32.73 4.32 32.53
N ARG A 141 32.49 3.71 33.69
CA ARG A 141 31.25 2.91 33.90
C ARG A 141 30.00 3.77 33.79
N SER A 142 30.00 4.95 34.45
CA SER A 142 28.86 5.87 34.33
C SER A 142 28.66 6.36 32.89
N SER A 143 29.75 6.64 32.15
CA SER A 143 29.67 7.00 30.73
C SER A 143 29.07 5.89 29.89
N LEU A 144 29.46 4.63 30.11
CA LEU A 144 28.86 3.47 29.41
C LEU A 144 27.34 3.40 29.66
N ILE A 145 26.93 3.53 30.94
CA ILE A 145 25.50 3.47 31.32
C ILE A 145 24.72 4.60 30.60
N GLN A 146 25.25 5.83 30.57
CA GLN A 146 24.61 6.97 29.94
C GLN A 146 24.46 6.77 28.44
N ASN A 147 25.52 6.33 27.74
CA ASN A 147 25.46 6.08 26.31
C ASN A 147 24.54 4.89 25.93
N ALA A 148 24.53 3.86 26.77
CA ALA A 148 23.61 2.74 26.60
C ALA A 148 22.14 3.17 26.80
N SER A 149 21.86 3.95 27.82
CA SER A 149 20.53 4.51 28.07
C SER A 149 20.08 5.43 26.90
N ALA A 150 21.00 6.25 26.39
CA ALA A 150 20.72 7.10 25.23
C ALA A 150 20.37 6.27 23.98
N LEU A 151 21.10 5.18 23.70
CA LEU A 151 20.81 4.28 22.60
C LEU A 151 19.43 3.61 22.75
N VAL A 152 19.12 3.09 23.95
CA VAL A 152 17.81 2.47 24.21
C VAL A 152 16.69 3.47 24.03
N THR A 153 16.81 4.69 24.59
CA THR A 153 15.80 5.74 24.42
C THR A 153 15.60 6.12 22.94
N ARG A 154 16.70 6.19 22.17
CA ARG A 154 16.62 6.50 20.74
C ARG A 154 15.95 5.36 19.96
N SER A 155 16.29 4.11 20.27
CA SER A 155 15.68 2.93 19.65
C SER A 155 14.20 2.83 19.95
N ASP A 156 13.79 3.10 21.18
CA ASP A 156 12.39 3.12 21.60
C ASP A 156 11.61 4.22 20.86
N ALA A 157 12.19 5.40 20.70
CA ALA A 157 11.60 6.48 19.94
C ALA A 157 11.40 6.11 18.45
N ILE A 158 12.39 5.45 17.83
CA ILE A 158 12.27 4.96 16.44
C ILE A 158 11.17 3.89 16.33
N TYR A 159 11.21 2.91 17.24
CA TYR A 159 10.22 1.83 17.22
C TYR A 159 8.80 2.37 17.41
N SER A 160 8.59 3.28 18.36
CA SER A 160 7.30 3.92 18.59
C SER A 160 6.86 4.76 17.37
N GLY A 161 7.77 5.55 16.78
CA GLY A 161 7.50 6.33 15.57
C GLY A 161 7.08 5.46 14.39
N LEU A 162 7.74 4.31 14.18
CA LEU A 162 7.36 3.35 13.13
C LEU A 162 5.98 2.72 13.40
N LYS A 163 5.65 2.43 14.67
CA LYS A 163 4.31 1.93 15.06
C LYS A 163 3.23 2.99 14.83
N ASP A 164 3.48 4.24 15.21
CA ASP A 164 2.54 5.35 14.98
C ASP A 164 2.31 5.57 13.47
N TYR A 165 3.36 5.42 12.67
CA TYR A 165 3.23 5.50 11.22
C TYR A 165 2.46 4.30 10.63
N GLN A 166 2.65 3.09 11.17
CA GLN A 166 1.85 1.93 10.81
C GLN A 166 0.35 2.19 11.05
N GLU A 167 0.01 2.85 12.17
CA GLU A 167 -1.37 3.24 12.46
C GLU A 167 -1.87 4.33 11.50
N THR A 168 -1.03 5.29 11.13
CA THR A 168 -1.34 6.30 10.11
C THR A 168 -1.68 5.64 8.77
N LEU A 169 -0.89 4.69 8.32
CA LEU A 169 -1.18 3.91 7.11
C LEU A 169 -2.48 3.10 7.24
N ASN A 170 -2.83 2.64 8.44
CA ASN A 170 -4.10 1.98 8.69
C ASN A 170 -5.30 2.92 8.49
N ILE A 171 -5.16 4.18 8.89
CA ILE A 171 -6.15 5.24 8.61
C ILE A 171 -6.22 5.52 7.10
N ASP A 172 -5.07 5.53 6.41
CA ASP A 172 -5.02 5.73 4.96
C ASP A 172 -5.70 4.60 4.18
N VAL A 173 -5.67 3.37 4.68
CA VAL A 173 -6.49 2.26 4.15
C VAL A 173 -7.98 2.62 4.20
N ALA A 174 -8.48 3.11 5.34
CA ALA A 174 -9.88 3.53 5.48
C ALA A 174 -10.23 4.67 4.52
N ASN A 175 -9.34 5.66 4.41
CA ASN A 175 -9.50 6.79 3.49
C ASN A 175 -9.54 6.34 2.02
N ALA A 176 -8.67 5.41 1.63
CA ALA A 176 -8.66 4.85 0.28
C ALA A 176 -9.94 4.08 -0.04
N ILE A 177 -10.46 3.28 0.90
CA ILE A 177 -11.75 2.59 0.77
C ILE A 177 -12.89 3.59 0.54
N ASN A 178 -12.94 4.66 1.32
CA ASN A 178 -13.96 5.70 1.18
C ASN A 178 -13.88 6.40 -0.18
N LYS A 179 -12.67 6.72 -0.68
CA LYS A 179 -12.47 7.31 -2.01
C LYS A 179 -12.90 6.36 -3.13
N ILE A 180 -12.52 5.07 -3.05
CA ILE A 180 -12.93 4.05 -4.02
C ILE A 180 -14.46 3.99 -4.09
N ASN A 181 -15.14 3.93 -2.94
CA ASN A 181 -16.60 3.91 -2.90
C ASN A 181 -17.24 5.17 -3.50
N ALA A 182 -16.68 6.35 -3.21
CA ALA A 182 -17.16 7.62 -3.76
C ALA A 182 -17.01 7.66 -5.30
N TYR A 183 -15.91 7.13 -5.85
CA TYR A 183 -15.76 7.00 -7.31
C TYR A 183 -16.74 5.99 -7.90
N GLY A 184 -16.99 4.87 -7.22
CA GLY A 184 -18.01 3.90 -7.64
C GLY A 184 -19.39 4.51 -7.77
N GLU A 185 -19.83 5.25 -6.76
CA GLU A 185 -21.11 5.97 -6.74
C GLU A 185 -21.17 7.03 -7.84
N LYS A 186 -20.11 7.82 -7.99
CA LYS A 186 -20.00 8.86 -9.04
C LYS A 186 -20.10 8.26 -10.44
N ILE A 187 -19.35 7.19 -10.72
CA ILE A 187 -19.39 6.51 -12.03
C ILE A 187 -20.78 5.93 -12.29
N PHE A 188 -21.39 5.30 -11.29
CA PHE A 188 -22.75 4.75 -11.42
C PHE A 188 -23.78 5.84 -11.70
N SER A 189 -23.72 6.98 -11.01
CA SER A 189 -24.59 8.13 -11.24
C SER A 189 -24.42 8.71 -12.65
N LEU A 190 -23.16 8.85 -13.10
CA LEU A 190 -22.84 9.34 -14.45
C LEU A 190 -23.30 8.36 -15.52
N ASN A 191 -23.17 7.03 -15.32
CA ASN A 191 -23.72 6.02 -16.23
C ASN A 191 -25.21 6.23 -16.45
N LYS A 192 -26.00 6.40 -15.39
CA LYS A 192 -27.45 6.63 -15.49
C LYS A 192 -27.81 7.92 -16.24
N GLN A 193 -27.03 8.98 -16.01
CA GLN A 193 -27.24 10.25 -16.71
C GLN A 193 -26.91 10.13 -18.20
N ILE A 194 -25.82 9.46 -18.54
CA ILE A 194 -25.40 9.19 -19.91
C ILE A 194 -26.45 8.34 -20.63
N ALA A 195 -26.87 7.23 -20.03
CA ALA A 195 -27.89 6.36 -20.60
C ALA A 195 -29.23 7.08 -20.88
N LYS A 196 -29.60 8.02 -20.01
CA LYS A 196 -30.82 8.83 -20.20
C LYS A 196 -30.72 9.76 -21.41
N ILE A 197 -29.55 10.31 -21.71
CA ILE A 197 -29.33 11.21 -22.85
C ILE A 197 -29.13 10.39 -24.15
N GLU A 198 -28.27 9.38 -24.06
CA GLU A 198 -27.85 8.60 -25.23
C GLU A 198 -28.82 7.48 -25.61
N GLY A 199 -29.72 7.10 -24.71
CA GLY A 199 -30.72 6.07 -24.95
C GLY A 199 -31.67 6.36 -26.15
N THR A 200 -31.74 7.61 -26.57
CA THR A 200 -32.48 8.01 -27.79
C THR A 200 -31.67 7.87 -29.09
N GLY A 201 -30.34 7.68 -28.99
CA GLY A 201 -29.41 7.58 -30.11
C GLY A 201 -29.23 8.88 -30.92
N VAL A 202 -29.70 10.04 -30.42
CA VAL A 202 -29.64 11.33 -31.09
C VAL A 202 -28.48 12.21 -30.62
N GLU A 203 -28.19 12.17 -29.37
CA GLU A 203 -27.18 13.02 -28.71
C GLU A 203 -26.11 12.19 -27.98
N ASN A 204 -24.86 12.68 -27.94
CA ASN A 204 -23.79 12.15 -27.15
C ASN A 204 -23.61 13.01 -25.90
N ALA A 205 -23.55 12.40 -24.73
CA ALA A 205 -23.37 13.06 -23.44
C ALA A 205 -21.89 13.35 -23.17
N ASN A 206 -21.21 14.07 -24.07
CA ASN A 206 -19.75 14.23 -24.10
C ASN A 206 -19.16 14.72 -22.76
N ASP A 207 -19.77 15.74 -22.14
CA ASP A 207 -19.26 16.34 -20.90
C ASP A 207 -19.41 15.38 -19.70
N LEU A 208 -20.50 14.58 -19.67
CA LEU A 208 -20.70 13.56 -18.65
C LEU A 208 -19.73 12.37 -18.85
N ARG A 209 -19.45 12.03 -20.10
CA ARG A 209 -18.45 11.02 -20.45
C ARG A 209 -17.04 11.48 -20.04
N ASP A 210 -16.70 12.76 -20.21
CA ASP A 210 -15.42 13.33 -19.73
C ASP A 210 -15.29 13.28 -18.21
N GLN A 211 -16.35 13.61 -17.48
CA GLN A 211 -16.39 13.49 -16.02
C GLN A 211 -16.26 12.04 -15.56
N ARG A 212 -16.87 11.09 -16.28
CA ARG A 212 -16.77 9.67 -15.98
C ARG A 212 -15.37 9.13 -16.24
N ASP A 213 -14.78 9.51 -17.36
CA ASP A 213 -13.42 9.12 -17.70
C ASP A 213 -12.42 9.66 -16.67
N LYS A 214 -12.57 10.92 -16.26
CA LYS A 214 -11.77 11.47 -15.14
C LYS A 214 -11.95 10.67 -13.85
N ALA A 215 -13.18 10.28 -13.51
CA ALA A 215 -13.42 9.46 -12.32
C ALA A 215 -12.80 8.06 -12.43
N LEU A 216 -12.72 7.48 -13.64
CA LEU A 216 -12.00 6.22 -13.89
C LEU A 216 -10.49 6.39 -13.77
N ASP A 217 -9.96 7.50 -14.29
CA ASP A 217 -8.53 7.82 -14.21
C ASP A 217 -8.11 7.96 -12.73
N GLU A 218 -8.90 8.70 -11.94
CA GLU A 218 -8.70 8.87 -10.49
C GLU A 218 -8.88 7.55 -9.72
N LEU A 219 -9.87 6.73 -10.05
CA LEU A 219 -10.09 5.42 -9.43
C LEU A 219 -8.93 4.45 -9.69
N SER A 220 -8.33 4.50 -10.88
CA SER A 220 -7.23 3.61 -11.29
C SER A 220 -5.98 3.79 -10.44
N GLU A 221 -5.77 4.97 -9.83
CA GLU A 221 -4.68 5.20 -8.88
C GLU A 221 -4.82 4.35 -7.61
N TYR A 222 -6.07 4.15 -7.13
CA TYR A 222 -6.33 3.45 -5.87
C TYR A 222 -6.45 1.94 -6.00
N ILE A 223 -7.01 1.45 -7.10
CA ILE A 223 -7.27 0.03 -7.30
C ILE A 223 -7.15 -0.36 -8.79
N ASP A 224 -6.67 -1.58 -9.05
CA ASP A 224 -6.64 -2.12 -10.42
C ASP A 224 -8.06 -2.26 -10.97
N ILE A 225 -8.30 -1.63 -12.14
CA ILE A 225 -9.61 -1.62 -12.80
C ILE A 225 -9.54 -2.20 -14.19
N SER A 226 -10.59 -2.89 -14.57
CA SER A 226 -10.89 -3.20 -15.96
C SER A 226 -12.32 -2.78 -16.28
N TYR A 227 -12.56 -2.30 -17.50
CA TYR A 227 -13.86 -1.78 -17.89
C TYR A 227 -14.15 -2.03 -19.35
N TYR A 228 -15.44 -2.04 -19.70
CA TYR A 228 -15.92 -2.08 -21.06
C TYR A 228 -17.25 -1.32 -21.16
N GLU A 229 -17.47 -0.70 -22.32
CA GLU A 229 -18.71 0.02 -22.62
C GLU A 229 -19.74 -0.91 -23.24
N VAL A 230 -20.99 -0.76 -22.88
CA VAL A 230 -22.14 -1.47 -23.44
C VAL A 230 -22.98 -0.55 -24.34
N GLN A 231 -23.87 -1.14 -25.12
CA GLN A 231 -24.79 -0.37 -25.92
C GLN A 231 -25.67 0.53 -25.02
N GLY A 232 -25.73 1.83 -25.35
CA GLY A 232 -26.41 2.83 -24.50
C GLY A 232 -25.48 3.74 -23.74
N GLY A 233 -24.14 3.58 -23.90
CA GLY A 233 -23.13 4.48 -23.34
C GLY A 233 -22.75 4.21 -21.90
N GLU A 234 -23.38 3.23 -21.25
CA GLU A 234 -22.99 2.82 -19.90
C GLU A 234 -21.71 1.99 -19.91
N ILE A 235 -20.93 2.04 -18.84
CA ILE A 235 -19.75 1.20 -18.66
C ILE A 235 -19.92 0.26 -17.49
N TYR A 236 -19.43 -0.96 -17.67
CA TYR A 236 -19.16 -1.90 -16.57
C TYR A 236 -17.73 -1.70 -16.10
N VAL A 237 -17.55 -1.66 -14.80
CA VAL A 237 -16.23 -1.55 -14.16
C VAL A 237 -16.04 -2.71 -13.21
N ASN A 238 -14.97 -3.46 -13.41
CA ASN A 238 -14.49 -4.41 -12.42
C ASN A 238 -13.32 -3.76 -11.66
N ALA A 239 -13.29 -3.94 -10.34
CA ALA A 239 -12.22 -3.45 -9.48
C ALA A 239 -11.74 -4.59 -8.57
N GLY A 240 -10.42 -4.83 -8.53
CA GLY A 240 -9.87 -5.96 -7.76
C GLY A 240 -10.47 -7.31 -8.18
N GLY A 241 -10.79 -7.49 -9.47
CA GLY A 241 -11.31 -8.73 -10.02
C GLY A 241 -12.78 -9.03 -9.70
N VAL A 242 -13.55 -8.07 -9.17
CA VAL A 242 -15.00 -8.21 -8.94
C VAL A 242 -15.80 -7.15 -9.68
N PRO A 243 -17.08 -7.41 -10.03
CA PRO A 243 -17.97 -6.40 -10.58
C PRO A 243 -18.18 -5.26 -9.57
N PHE A 244 -17.64 -4.07 -9.88
CA PHE A 244 -17.70 -2.91 -8.99
C PHE A 244 -18.85 -1.98 -9.37
N VAL A 245 -18.95 -1.58 -10.65
CA VAL A 245 -20.07 -0.79 -11.18
C VAL A 245 -20.73 -1.55 -12.30
N THR A 246 -22.06 -1.72 -12.20
CA THR A 246 -22.92 -2.38 -13.17
C THR A 246 -24.02 -1.43 -13.64
N MET A 247 -24.86 -1.84 -14.57
CA MET A 247 -26.04 -1.05 -15.00
C MET A 247 -27.05 -0.83 -13.86
N SER A 248 -27.17 -1.76 -12.93
CA SER A 248 -28.22 -1.75 -11.90
C SER A 248 -27.75 -1.23 -10.54
N SER A 249 -26.47 -1.40 -10.22
CA SER A 249 -25.92 -1.12 -8.90
C SER A 249 -24.41 -0.87 -8.94
N TYR A 250 -23.87 -0.38 -7.85
CA TYR A 250 -22.45 -0.45 -7.55
C TYR A 250 -22.22 -1.20 -6.24
N THR A 251 -21.09 -1.90 -6.15
CA THR A 251 -20.70 -2.68 -4.98
C THR A 251 -19.87 -1.82 -4.04
N GLN A 252 -20.24 -1.76 -2.77
CA GLN A 252 -19.46 -1.04 -1.76
C GLN A 252 -18.36 -1.93 -1.19
N MET A 253 -17.16 -1.36 -1.10
CA MET A 253 -16.03 -1.91 -0.35
C MET A 253 -16.19 -1.57 1.13
N SER A 254 -15.84 -2.48 2.01
CA SER A 254 -15.79 -2.29 3.46
C SER A 254 -14.44 -2.73 4.00
N SER A 255 -14.28 -2.68 5.30
CA SER A 255 -13.12 -3.23 5.98
C SER A 255 -13.55 -4.10 7.15
N ARG A 256 -12.74 -5.09 7.49
CA ARG A 256 -12.78 -5.87 8.73
C ARG A 256 -11.45 -5.75 9.44
N THR A 257 -11.43 -6.00 10.72
CA THR A 257 -10.18 -6.19 11.48
C THR A 257 -9.83 -7.67 11.53
N ASN A 258 -8.55 -7.97 11.67
CA ASN A 258 -8.10 -9.32 11.98
C ASN A 258 -8.36 -9.61 13.48
N ASP A 259 -8.59 -10.87 13.84
CA ASP A 259 -8.85 -11.25 15.24
C ASP A 259 -7.65 -10.93 16.16
N ASP A 260 -6.45 -10.96 15.62
CA ASP A 260 -5.19 -10.76 16.34
C ASP A 260 -4.61 -9.33 16.24
N SER A 261 -5.22 -8.43 15.46
CA SER A 261 -4.69 -7.08 15.26
C SER A 261 -5.77 -6.04 14.98
N THR A 262 -5.45 -4.76 15.23
CA THR A 262 -6.32 -3.61 14.89
C THR A 262 -6.24 -3.21 13.41
N LEU A 263 -5.44 -3.92 12.61
CA LEU A 263 -5.19 -3.58 11.22
C LEU A 263 -6.38 -3.88 10.33
N LEU A 264 -6.78 -2.91 9.52
CA LEU A 264 -7.92 -3.02 8.62
C LEU A 264 -7.59 -3.88 7.39
N ILE A 265 -8.45 -4.81 7.07
CA ILE A 265 -8.41 -5.64 5.85
C ILE A 265 -9.56 -5.20 4.95
N PRO A 266 -9.28 -4.67 3.75
CA PRO A 266 -10.34 -4.31 2.79
C PRO A 266 -11.08 -5.55 2.32
N THR A 267 -12.41 -5.47 2.28
CA THR A 267 -13.29 -6.58 1.92
C THR A 267 -14.36 -6.15 0.93
N TRP A 268 -14.83 -7.12 0.16
CA TRP A 268 -16.04 -7.02 -0.65
C TRP A 268 -17.18 -7.77 0.06
N PRO A 269 -18.01 -7.11 0.90
CA PRO A 269 -19.05 -7.80 1.68
C PRO A 269 -20.06 -8.55 0.80
N ALA A 270 -20.38 -8.00 -0.37
CA ALA A 270 -21.31 -8.64 -1.32
C ALA A 270 -20.81 -9.97 -1.89
N PHE A 271 -19.49 -10.22 -1.81
CA PHE A 271 -18.83 -11.43 -2.31
C PHE A 271 -18.20 -12.26 -1.21
N GLU A 272 -18.32 -11.84 0.05
CA GLU A 272 -17.77 -12.50 1.25
C GLU A 272 -16.26 -12.81 1.11
N ARG A 273 -15.50 -11.87 0.50
CA ARG A 273 -14.07 -12.06 0.26
C ARG A 273 -13.26 -10.78 0.52
N ASP A 274 -11.99 -10.98 0.81
CA ASP A 274 -11.05 -9.87 0.88
C ASP A 274 -10.77 -9.30 -0.52
N VAL A 275 -10.47 -8.00 -0.58
CA VAL A 275 -10.13 -7.32 -1.85
C VAL A 275 -8.86 -7.91 -2.43
N TYR A 276 -7.86 -8.14 -1.57
CA TYR A 276 -6.61 -8.80 -1.90
C TYR A 276 -6.48 -10.07 -1.08
N PRO A 277 -6.80 -11.24 -1.64
CA PRO A 277 -6.46 -12.51 -1.02
C PRO A 277 -4.95 -12.59 -0.78
N GLU A 278 -4.53 -13.33 0.21
CA GLU A 278 -3.13 -13.47 0.60
C GLU A 278 -2.19 -13.80 -0.58
N THR A 279 -2.63 -14.68 -1.47
CA THR A 279 -1.90 -15.07 -2.68
C THR A 279 -1.72 -13.92 -3.69
N GLU A 280 -2.59 -12.91 -3.66
CA GLU A 280 -2.51 -11.73 -4.52
C GLU A 280 -1.78 -10.57 -3.85
N LEU A 281 -1.94 -10.42 -2.53
CA LEU A 281 -1.28 -9.36 -1.77
C LEU A 281 0.24 -9.49 -1.86
N TYR A 282 0.76 -10.69 -1.61
CA TYR A 282 2.19 -11.00 -1.58
C TYR A 282 2.73 -11.58 -2.89
N SER A 283 2.00 -11.43 -4.00
CA SER A 283 2.45 -11.94 -5.30
C SER A 283 3.57 -11.08 -5.87
N ALA A 284 4.72 -11.71 -6.13
CA ALA A 284 5.85 -11.09 -6.86
C ALA A 284 5.68 -11.12 -8.39
N LEU A 285 4.51 -11.54 -8.91
CA LEU A 285 4.27 -11.57 -10.35
C LEU A 285 4.19 -10.16 -10.92
N THR A 286 4.89 -9.91 -12.01
CA THR A 286 4.72 -8.75 -12.88
C THR A 286 3.24 -8.60 -13.22
N ASP A 287 2.70 -7.41 -13.19
CA ASP A 287 1.28 -7.05 -13.36
C ASP A 287 0.40 -7.08 -12.08
N LYS A 288 0.93 -7.45 -10.92
CA LYS A 288 0.20 -7.37 -9.64
C LYS A 288 0.58 -6.14 -8.82
N ASP A 289 1.44 -5.30 -9.35
CA ASP A 289 1.98 -4.06 -8.77
C ASP A 289 1.09 -2.84 -9.11
N LYS A 290 -0.22 -2.95 -8.90
CA LYS A 290 -1.21 -1.92 -9.25
C LYS A 290 -2.14 -1.60 -8.10
N GLY A 291 -2.45 -0.30 -8.00
CA GLY A 291 -3.38 0.23 -7.02
C GLY A 291 -2.71 0.71 -5.73
N GLY A 292 -2.93 1.98 -5.40
CA GLY A 292 -2.38 2.62 -4.21
C GLY A 292 -2.82 1.94 -2.92
N LEU A 293 -4.06 1.42 -2.85
CA LEU A 293 -4.54 0.65 -1.71
C LEU A 293 -3.67 -0.59 -1.44
N LYS A 294 -3.28 -1.31 -2.49
CA LYS A 294 -2.35 -2.44 -2.36
C LYS A 294 -0.97 -1.98 -1.90
N GLY A 295 -0.48 -0.86 -2.43
CA GLY A 295 0.79 -0.25 -2.01
C GLY A 295 0.80 0.09 -0.52
N ILE A 296 -0.28 0.69 0.01
CA ILE A 296 -0.42 1.01 1.44
C ILE A 296 -0.45 -0.27 2.29
N LEU A 297 -1.21 -1.28 1.89
CA LEU A 297 -1.32 -2.55 2.63
C LEU A 297 0.02 -3.26 2.75
N LEU A 298 0.80 -3.31 1.66
CA LEU A 298 2.14 -3.90 1.69
C LEU A 298 3.13 -3.07 2.49
N ALA A 299 3.10 -1.74 2.35
CA ALA A 299 3.97 -0.87 3.15
C ALA A 299 3.72 -1.03 4.64
N ARG A 300 2.44 -1.01 5.06
CA ARG A 300 2.00 -1.15 6.45
C ARG A 300 2.29 -2.54 7.02
N GLY A 301 2.17 -3.59 6.18
CA GLY A 301 2.13 -4.98 6.61
C GLY A 301 0.76 -5.39 7.18
N SER A 302 0.60 -6.68 7.43
CA SER A 302 -0.68 -7.27 7.89
C SER A 302 -0.56 -8.06 9.21
N ILE A 303 0.63 -8.14 9.77
CA ILE A 303 0.95 -8.92 10.98
C ILE A 303 1.74 -8.06 11.97
N GLU A 304 1.78 -8.50 13.23
CA GLU A 304 2.75 -8.00 14.20
C GLU A 304 4.05 -8.79 14.07
N VAL A 305 5.17 -8.12 14.31
CA VAL A 305 6.51 -8.71 14.18
C VAL A 305 7.38 -8.38 15.37
N ASP A 306 8.28 -9.31 15.70
CA ASP A 306 9.31 -9.15 16.71
C ASP A 306 10.67 -9.69 16.21
N TYR A 307 11.70 -9.59 17.07
CA TYR A 307 13.06 -10.05 16.74
C TYR A 307 13.16 -11.54 16.45
N THR A 308 12.21 -12.36 16.90
CA THR A 308 12.21 -13.81 16.69
C THR A 308 11.76 -14.20 15.28
N ASP A 309 11.10 -13.31 14.57
CA ASP A 309 10.60 -13.54 13.21
C ASP A 309 11.71 -13.46 12.16
N ILE A 310 12.82 -12.78 12.48
CA ILE A 310 13.98 -12.74 11.58
C ILE A 310 14.72 -14.08 11.66
N PRO A 311 14.79 -14.82 10.56
CA PRO A 311 15.42 -16.14 10.54
C PRO A 311 16.92 -16.05 10.83
N VAL A 312 17.42 -16.90 11.71
CA VAL A 312 18.84 -17.03 12.02
C VAL A 312 19.28 -18.39 11.56
N LYS A 313 20.23 -18.40 10.62
CA LYS A 313 20.80 -19.66 10.11
C LYS A 313 21.61 -20.34 11.21
N PRO A 314 21.33 -21.63 11.53
CA PRO A 314 22.13 -22.37 12.51
C PRO A 314 23.58 -22.49 12.04
N ASP A 315 24.51 -22.22 12.97
CA ASP A 315 25.95 -22.40 12.71
C ASP A 315 26.31 -23.86 12.84
N LYS A 316 27.02 -24.39 11.85
CA LYS A 316 27.51 -25.78 11.87
C LYS A 316 28.49 -26.04 12.99
N ALA A 317 29.16 -24.99 13.50
CA ALA A 317 30.12 -25.13 14.58
C ALA A 317 29.47 -25.47 15.94
N ASP A 318 28.16 -25.18 16.08
CA ASP A 318 27.39 -25.44 17.30
C ASP A 318 26.94 -26.93 17.40
N TYR A 319 27.19 -27.74 16.37
CA TYR A 319 26.73 -29.13 16.29
C TYR A 319 27.91 -30.09 16.07
N ASP A 320 27.89 -31.21 16.79
CA ASP A 320 28.83 -32.30 16.52
C ASP A 320 28.40 -33.09 15.28
N LEU A 321 28.79 -32.60 14.10
CA LEU A 321 28.45 -33.21 12.82
C LEU A 321 29.17 -34.56 12.57
N THR A 322 30.03 -35.05 13.50
CA THR A 322 30.65 -36.34 13.39
C THR A 322 29.71 -37.46 13.86
N THR A 323 28.72 -37.12 14.70
CA THR A 323 27.71 -38.03 15.23
C THR A 323 26.43 -38.04 14.40
N ALA A 324 25.66 -39.12 14.41
CA ALA A 324 24.36 -39.19 13.76
C ALA A 324 23.35 -38.27 14.43
N ASP A 325 23.38 -38.14 15.75
CA ASP A 325 22.48 -37.29 16.54
C ASP A 325 22.77 -35.81 16.30
N GLY A 326 24.03 -35.41 16.22
CA GLY A 326 24.41 -34.03 15.92
C GLY A 326 24.02 -33.60 14.50
N LYS A 327 24.13 -34.51 13.51
CA LYS A 327 23.61 -34.25 12.15
C LYS A 327 22.09 -34.10 12.14
N ALA A 328 21.37 -35.01 12.84
CA ALA A 328 19.91 -34.95 12.92
C ALA A 328 19.42 -33.65 13.63
N ALA A 329 20.13 -33.21 14.66
CA ALA A 329 19.84 -31.94 15.33
C ALA A 329 20.05 -30.73 14.42
N TYR A 330 21.18 -30.70 13.69
CA TYR A 330 21.43 -29.63 12.71
C TYR A 330 20.37 -29.60 11.59
N ASP A 331 20.06 -30.77 11.01
CA ASP A 331 19.08 -30.89 9.92
C ASP A 331 17.68 -30.43 10.37
N LYS A 332 17.30 -30.75 11.61
CA LYS A 332 16.04 -30.29 12.22
C LYS A 332 15.99 -28.76 12.38
N ASP A 333 17.06 -28.16 12.91
CA ASP A 333 17.09 -26.73 13.12
C ASP A 333 17.28 -25.96 11.81
N TYR A 334 17.97 -26.56 10.84
CA TYR A 334 18.05 -26.01 9.48
C TYR A 334 16.70 -26.05 8.76
N ALA A 335 15.88 -27.08 8.95
CA ALA A 335 14.53 -27.16 8.42
C ALA A 335 13.62 -26.05 9.02
N LYS A 336 13.70 -25.82 10.34
CA LYS A 336 12.99 -24.71 10.99
C LYS A 336 13.44 -23.33 10.48
N TYR A 337 14.76 -23.18 10.25
CA TYR A 337 15.28 -21.96 9.64
C TYR A 337 14.70 -21.74 8.25
N GLN A 338 14.62 -22.79 7.40
CA GLN A 338 14.03 -22.67 6.07
C GLN A 338 12.55 -22.27 6.14
N GLU A 339 11.76 -22.88 7.01
CA GLU A 339 10.35 -22.54 7.22
C GLU A 339 10.18 -21.06 7.66
N LYS A 340 10.99 -20.63 8.64
CA LYS A 340 10.98 -19.22 9.06
C LYS A 340 11.44 -18.27 7.96
N GLN A 341 12.40 -18.68 7.13
CA GLN A 341 12.87 -17.86 6.03
C GLN A 341 11.81 -17.70 4.95
N GLU A 342 11.07 -18.75 4.63
CA GLU A 342 9.94 -18.66 3.70
C GLU A 342 8.85 -17.75 4.24
N TYR A 343 8.53 -17.83 5.53
CA TYR A 343 7.59 -16.95 6.20
C TYR A 343 8.06 -15.49 6.15
N TYR A 344 9.31 -15.22 6.52
CA TYR A 344 9.91 -13.90 6.51
C TYR A 344 9.90 -13.27 5.11
N ASN A 345 10.38 -14.00 4.10
CA ASN A 345 10.42 -13.54 2.72
C ASN A 345 9.03 -13.29 2.13
N LYS A 346 8.02 -14.02 2.61
CA LYS A 346 6.65 -13.86 2.13
C LYS A 346 5.91 -12.71 2.78
N TYR A 347 6.00 -12.56 4.10
CA TYR A 347 5.11 -11.67 4.86
C TYR A 347 5.80 -10.43 5.42
N ILE A 348 7.10 -10.49 5.73
CA ILE A 348 7.81 -9.42 6.43
C ILE A 348 8.69 -8.61 5.48
N GLU A 349 9.53 -9.27 4.69
CA GLU A 349 10.45 -8.62 3.77
C GLU A 349 9.77 -7.67 2.77
N PRO A 350 8.59 -8.00 2.20
CA PRO A 350 7.91 -7.09 1.29
C PRO A 350 7.34 -5.83 1.95
N SER A 351 7.18 -5.82 3.27
CA SER A 351 6.70 -4.67 4.05
C SER A 351 7.87 -3.84 4.57
N VAL A 352 7.94 -2.60 4.13
CA VAL A 352 9.00 -1.66 4.55
C VAL A 352 8.97 -1.46 6.07
N ILE A 353 7.78 -1.30 6.66
CA ILE A 353 7.65 -1.04 8.10
C ILE A 353 7.90 -2.29 8.92
N LEU A 354 7.38 -3.46 8.52
CA LEU A 354 7.62 -4.69 9.29
C LEU A 354 9.09 -5.08 9.30
N SER A 355 9.78 -4.94 8.15
CA SER A 355 11.21 -5.23 8.06
C SER A 355 12.04 -4.27 8.90
N ALA A 356 11.67 -2.98 8.96
CA ALA A 356 12.32 -1.99 9.81
C ALA A 356 12.09 -2.27 11.31
N LEU A 357 10.85 -2.53 11.72
CA LEU A 357 10.49 -2.88 13.10
C LEU A 357 11.24 -4.11 13.59
N ALA A 358 11.16 -5.22 12.84
CA ALA A 358 11.85 -6.45 13.17
C ALA A 358 13.38 -6.26 13.19
N GLY A 359 13.92 -5.46 12.26
CA GLY A 359 15.34 -5.14 12.17
C GLY A 359 15.85 -4.37 13.40
N VAL A 360 15.14 -3.33 13.82
CA VAL A 360 15.48 -2.54 15.03
C VAL A 360 15.40 -3.42 16.27
N ASP A 361 14.34 -4.19 16.42
CA ASP A 361 14.15 -5.08 17.57
C ASP A 361 15.25 -6.16 17.61
N LYS A 362 15.59 -6.76 16.49
CA LYS A 362 16.69 -7.74 16.37
C LYS A 362 18.05 -7.14 16.74
N LEU A 363 18.34 -5.95 16.24
CA LEU A 363 19.59 -5.25 16.53
C LEU A 363 19.71 -4.96 18.01
N MET A 364 18.65 -4.40 18.62
CA MET A 364 18.65 -4.06 20.03
C MET A 364 18.72 -5.29 20.92
N ASN A 365 17.97 -6.34 20.62
CA ASN A 365 18.04 -7.60 21.32
C ASN A 365 19.46 -8.19 21.26
N GLY A 366 20.09 -8.16 20.08
CA GLY A 366 21.48 -8.64 19.90
C GLY A 366 22.50 -7.85 20.71
N ILE A 367 22.42 -6.51 20.69
CA ILE A 367 23.31 -5.64 21.47
C ILE A 367 23.14 -5.89 22.97
N VAL A 368 21.91 -5.89 23.47
CA VAL A 368 21.60 -6.06 24.88
C VAL A 368 22.05 -7.45 25.36
N THR A 369 21.77 -8.50 24.59
CA THR A 369 22.19 -9.87 24.93
C THR A 369 23.71 -9.96 24.99
N LYS A 370 24.45 -9.45 24.01
CA LYS A 370 25.91 -9.51 23.99
C LYS A 370 26.55 -8.70 25.10
N ILE A 371 26.03 -7.52 25.43
CA ILE A 371 26.51 -6.73 26.58
C ILE A 371 26.27 -7.49 27.90
N ASN A 372 25.08 -8.08 28.06
CA ASN A 372 24.75 -8.87 29.24
C ASN A 372 25.64 -10.12 29.38
N ASP A 373 25.90 -10.84 28.29
CA ASP A 373 26.79 -12.02 28.26
C ASP A 373 28.19 -11.68 28.73
N VAL A 374 28.70 -10.48 28.40
CA VAL A 374 30.05 -10.03 28.80
C VAL A 374 30.07 -9.49 30.22
N LEU A 375 29.09 -8.66 30.58
CA LEU A 375 29.09 -7.98 31.89
C LEU A 375 28.47 -8.83 33.02
N CYS A 376 27.54 -9.72 32.66
CA CYS A 376 26.84 -10.61 33.59
C CYS A 376 26.80 -12.03 32.99
N PRO A 377 27.94 -12.70 32.81
CA PRO A 377 27.97 -14.03 32.21
C PRO A 377 27.17 -15.02 33.06
N GLU A 378 26.42 -15.89 32.37
CA GLU A 378 25.70 -16.97 33.06
C GLU A 378 26.68 -17.98 33.61
N LYS A 379 26.51 -18.31 34.87
CA LYS A 379 27.31 -19.33 35.56
C LYS A 379 26.43 -20.08 36.54
N ASP A 380 26.46 -21.39 36.46
CA ASP A 380 25.81 -22.24 37.43
C ASP A 380 26.39 -22.05 38.81
N MET A 381 25.56 -21.72 39.79
CA MET A 381 25.94 -21.52 41.15
C MET A 381 24.96 -22.25 42.07
N LYS A 382 25.50 -23.03 43.01
CA LYS A 382 24.72 -23.58 44.14
C LYS A 382 24.63 -22.56 45.24
N LEU A 383 23.42 -22.17 45.59
CA LEU A 383 23.19 -21.34 46.79
C LEU A 383 23.35 -22.18 48.04
N THR A 384 24.00 -21.64 49.06
CA THR A 384 24.14 -22.30 50.38
C THR A 384 22.88 -22.18 51.22
N THR A 385 22.05 -21.14 50.94
CA THR A 385 20.76 -20.88 51.59
C THR A 385 19.78 -20.40 50.56
N ALA A 386 18.49 -20.67 50.74
CA ALA A 386 17.43 -20.14 49.90
C ALA A 386 17.42 -18.61 49.94
N LEU A 387 17.17 -17.96 48.79
CA LEU A 387 16.88 -16.55 48.72
C LEU A 387 15.44 -16.30 49.17
N THR A 388 15.26 -15.40 50.13
CA THR A 388 13.93 -15.03 50.65
C THR A 388 13.63 -13.55 50.36
N ASP A 389 12.35 -13.21 50.22
CA ASP A 389 11.87 -11.82 50.14
C ASP A 389 11.94 -11.12 51.52
N GLU A 390 11.54 -9.84 51.55
CA GLU A 390 11.46 -9.05 52.79
C GLU A 390 10.52 -9.64 53.85
N ASN A 391 9.59 -10.50 53.44
CA ASN A 391 8.61 -11.16 54.29
C ASN A 391 9.05 -12.57 54.71
N GLY A 392 10.22 -13.00 54.27
CA GLY A 392 10.78 -14.32 54.59
C GLY A 392 10.25 -15.45 53.68
N ASN A 393 9.53 -15.15 52.60
CA ASN A 393 9.09 -16.15 51.65
C ASN A 393 10.25 -16.59 50.76
N GLU A 394 10.36 -17.88 50.52
CA GLU A 394 11.40 -18.46 49.67
C GLU A 394 11.15 -18.11 48.21
N ILE A 395 12.08 -17.35 47.63
CA ILE A 395 12.01 -16.90 46.23
C ILE A 395 12.78 -17.85 45.32
N MET A 396 13.94 -18.32 45.83
CA MET A 396 14.79 -19.31 45.16
C MET A 396 15.23 -20.37 46.15
N PRO A 397 14.81 -21.62 46.01
CA PRO A 397 15.19 -22.70 46.92
C PRO A 397 16.66 -23.07 46.76
N ASN A 398 17.32 -23.45 47.87
CA ASN A 398 18.74 -23.81 47.87
C ASN A 398 19.04 -25.15 47.18
N SER A 399 18.03 -25.92 46.88
CA SER A 399 18.13 -27.27 46.26
C SER A 399 18.33 -27.25 44.73
N TYR A 400 18.24 -26.10 44.08
CA TYR A 400 18.41 -25.93 42.67
C TYR A 400 19.73 -25.23 42.30
N SER A 401 20.24 -25.51 41.11
CA SER A 401 21.33 -24.72 40.51
C SER A 401 20.70 -23.51 39.79
N TYR A 402 21.25 -22.33 40.04
CA TYR A 402 20.82 -21.09 39.42
C TYR A 402 21.95 -20.52 38.58
N THR A 403 21.60 -19.83 37.48
CA THR A 403 22.56 -19.03 36.73
C THR A 403 22.92 -17.78 37.58
N VAL A 404 24.16 -17.33 37.51
CA VAL A 404 24.59 -16.12 38.25
C VAL A 404 23.82 -14.90 37.77
N SER A 405 23.44 -14.87 36.48
CA SER A 405 22.63 -13.82 35.90
C SER A 405 21.24 -13.72 36.55
N ASP A 406 20.59 -14.84 36.85
CA ASP A 406 19.29 -14.84 37.51
C ASP A 406 19.38 -14.34 38.93
N ALA A 407 20.39 -14.76 39.68
CA ALA A 407 20.62 -14.30 41.05
C ALA A 407 20.95 -12.80 41.12
N VAL A 408 21.75 -12.29 40.19
CA VAL A 408 22.10 -10.86 40.09
C VAL A 408 20.89 -10.03 39.67
N LEU A 409 20.09 -10.50 38.73
CA LEU A 409 18.85 -9.85 38.29
C LEU A 409 17.86 -9.71 39.44
N TYR A 410 17.70 -10.75 40.24
CA TYR A 410 16.78 -10.75 41.33
C TYR A 410 17.20 -9.76 42.46
N THR A 411 18.46 -9.82 42.86
CA THR A 411 18.99 -8.88 43.86
C THR A 411 19.04 -7.45 43.36
N ALA A 412 19.31 -7.23 42.09
CA ALA A 412 19.30 -5.91 41.45
C ALA A 412 17.87 -5.32 41.36
N SER A 413 16.86 -6.16 41.13
CA SER A 413 15.44 -5.75 41.13
C SER A 413 14.98 -5.27 42.50
N LEU A 414 15.37 -5.95 43.57
CA LEU A 414 15.08 -5.56 44.97
C LEU A 414 15.67 -4.20 45.36
N TYR A 415 16.83 -3.83 44.80
CA TYR A 415 17.54 -2.56 45.07
C TYR A 415 17.31 -1.50 43.97
N GLY A 416 16.34 -1.69 43.05
CA GLY A 416 16.06 -0.74 41.99
C GLY A 416 17.13 -0.68 40.88
N PHE A 417 18.03 -1.66 40.79
CA PHE A 417 19.05 -1.76 39.76
C PHE A 417 18.64 -2.82 38.76
N VAL A 418 18.07 -2.40 37.62
CA VAL A 418 17.71 -3.29 36.53
C VAL A 418 18.89 -3.36 35.54
N PRO A 419 19.55 -4.51 35.36
CA PRO A 419 20.49 -4.68 34.27
C PRO A 419 19.75 -4.56 32.91
N PHE A 420 20.45 -4.07 31.91
CA PHE A 420 19.92 -3.75 30.60
C PHE A 420 18.85 -4.72 30.11
N GLY A 421 17.63 -4.22 29.91
CA GLY A 421 16.60 -4.78 29.04
C GLY A 421 16.05 -6.17 29.36
N ARG A 422 16.54 -6.85 30.40
CA ARG A 422 15.87 -8.07 30.85
C ARG A 422 14.71 -7.64 31.74
N SER A 423 13.52 -7.54 31.14
CA SER A 423 12.30 -7.57 31.95
C SER A 423 12.38 -8.85 32.79
N VAL A 424 12.21 -8.71 34.08
CA VAL A 424 11.83 -9.84 34.94
C VAL A 424 10.43 -10.24 34.48
N SER A 425 10.35 -10.90 33.33
CA SER A 425 9.14 -11.58 32.99
C SER A 425 8.98 -12.65 34.05
N ALA A 426 7.86 -12.64 34.72
CA ALA A 426 7.38 -13.70 35.60
C ALA A 426 7.18 -15.00 34.78
N ARG A 427 8.28 -15.53 34.22
CA ARG A 427 8.41 -16.87 33.66
C ARG A 427 9.04 -17.73 34.72
N SER A 428 8.21 -18.29 35.49
CA SER A 428 8.44 -19.28 36.55
C SER A 428 8.11 -18.76 37.95
N ILE A 429 6.90 -18.54 38.17
CA ILE A 429 6.25 -19.01 39.38
C ILE A 429 5.09 -19.86 38.99
#